data_82ee5dc8009a461eeb4dbc358129cd04
#
_entry.id   82ee5dc8009a461eeb4dbc358129cd04
#
_cell.length_a   1.000
_cell.length_b   1.000
_cell.length_c   1.000
_cell.angle_alpha   90.00
_cell.angle_beta   90.00
_cell.angle_gamma   90.00
#
_symmetry.space_group_name_H-M   'P 1'
#
loop_
_entity.id
_entity.type
_entity.pdbx_description
1 polymer ?
#
loop_
_entity_poly.entity_id
_entity_poly.type
_entity_poly.pdbx_seq_one_letter_code
_entity_poly.pdbx_strand_id
1 'polypeptide(L)'
;MRLPLFIFQICLFLTHLLNGAESRIYLQVEELLIEGKELADNNQFSQSLRIFNQALGLLKQTPRSHPLRMEAEKWMKITKGRFLVARYKGSKVQAFSDPDALRPLSEESREFKVLQVFGKSIARKIWEPRDDIRTGEILGLGRRVTTLPDGGIELASSGTAEFSLRTVQASSFDLLGKSEFALHSGSYVIHSKIENSSIILDSPTVEVKLSSDDPFAFMAGVTTNGGLKIICLLGEIKLRTVEKNIELLPGELSFALSDGFSRKMNVELSTLLVTSNLLTGFNQPPVFLKKLRQQAMLQALRTRKRFRTVVGDVKGTDNFELRVLKEGIQ
;
A
#
# COMPACT_ATOMS: atom_id res chain seq x y z
N MET A 1 -43.50 46.75 -5.08
CA MET A 1 -42.34 46.63 -4.20
C MET A 1 -42.54 45.52 -3.14
N ARG A 2 -42.56 44.21 -3.53
CA ARG A 2 -42.73 43.09 -2.58
C ARG A 2 -41.70 41.94 -2.79
N LEU A 3 -40.64 42.16 -3.59
CA LEU A 3 -39.63 41.17 -3.91
C LEU A 3 -38.59 40.89 -2.79
N PRO A 4 -38.16 41.84 -1.93
CA PRO A 4 -37.09 41.57 -0.95
C PRO A 4 -37.51 40.71 0.24
N LEU A 5 -38.80 40.66 0.60
CA LEU A 5 -39.26 39.86 1.74
C LEU A 5 -39.26 38.36 1.46
N PHE A 6 -39.54 37.97 0.22
CA PHE A 6 -39.58 36.56 -0.21
C PHE A 6 -38.16 35.93 -0.28
N ILE A 7 -37.19 36.71 -0.74
CA ILE A 7 -35.77 36.27 -0.78
C ILE A 7 -35.24 36.10 0.65
N PHE A 8 -35.59 36.99 1.57
CA PHE A 8 -35.18 36.90 2.98
C PHE A 8 -35.77 35.65 3.68
N GLN A 9 -37.03 35.30 3.41
CA GLN A 9 -37.67 34.10 3.93
C GLN A 9 -37.05 32.81 3.36
N ILE A 10 -36.68 32.78 2.07
CA ILE A 10 -35.98 31.63 1.46
C ILE A 10 -34.60 31.49 2.05
N CYS A 11 -33.86 32.58 2.26
CA CYS A 11 -32.53 32.49 2.91
C CYS A 11 -32.62 32.00 4.35
N LEU A 12 -33.63 32.44 5.13
CA LEU A 12 -33.86 31.95 6.50
C LEU A 12 -34.25 30.46 6.53
N PHE A 13 -35.06 30.01 5.59
CA PHE A 13 -35.43 28.59 5.48
C PHE A 13 -34.25 27.72 5.06
N LEU A 14 -33.40 28.17 4.14
CA LEU A 14 -32.17 27.51 3.72
C LEU A 14 -31.13 27.41 4.84
N THR A 15 -30.97 28.46 5.66
CA THR A 15 -30.06 28.42 6.83
C THR A 15 -30.57 27.47 7.92
N HIS A 16 -31.87 27.37 8.15
CA HIS A 16 -32.43 26.39 9.09
C HIS A 16 -32.30 24.95 8.59
N LEU A 17 -32.46 24.70 7.29
CA LEU A 17 -32.23 23.38 6.67
C LEU A 17 -30.75 22.96 6.71
N LEU A 18 -29.84 23.90 6.45
CA LEU A 18 -28.39 23.67 6.52
C LEU A 18 -27.93 23.35 7.95
N ASN A 19 -28.39 24.15 8.95
CA ASN A 19 -28.08 23.90 10.36
C ASN A 19 -28.63 22.53 10.86
N GLY A 20 -29.81 22.13 10.38
CA GLY A 20 -30.38 20.82 10.71
C GLY A 20 -29.62 19.65 10.09
N ALA A 21 -29.06 19.81 8.91
CA ALA A 21 -28.24 18.79 8.24
C ALA A 21 -26.86 18.64 8.91
N GLU A 22 -26.20 19.75 9.25
CA GLU A 22 -24.93 19.72 9.99
C GLU A 22 -25.07 19.09 11.38
N SER A 23 -26.14 19.42 12.10
CA SER A 23 -26.42 18.82 13.41
C SER A 23 -26.61 17.29 13.32
N ARG A 24 -27.24 16.78 12.27
CA ARG A 24 -27.40 15.34 12.07
C ARG A 24 -26.06 14.65 11.78
N ILE A 25 -25.19 15.29 10.99
CA ILE A 25 -23.84 14.77 10.70
C ILE A 25 -23.03 14.66 11.99
N TYR A 26 -23.05 15.67 12.85
CA TYR A 26 -22.33 15.64 14.11
C TYR A 26 -22.84 14.56 15.07
N LEU A 27 -24.14 14.36 15.19
CA LEU A 27 -24.73 13.28 15.97
C LEU A 27 -24.29 11.89 15.44
N GLN A 28 -24.32 11.70 14.13
CA GLN A 28 -23.85 10.46 13.51
C GLN A 28 -22.36 10.23 13.76
N VAL A 29 -21.55 11.29 13.73
CA VAL A 29 -20.12 11.20 14.05
C VAL A 29 -19.88 10.83 15.52
N GLU A 30 -20.65 11.39 16.45
CA GLU A 30 -20.57 11.03 17.87
C GLU A 30 -20.90 9.56 18.11
N GLU A 31 -21.95 9.03 17.45
CA GLU A 31 -22.29 7.60 17.49
C GLU A 31 -21.15 6.75 16.97
N LEU A 32 -20.58 7.09 15.79
CA LEU A 32 -19.43 6.39 15.24
C LEU A 32 -18.19 6.45 16.15
N LEU A 33 -17.96 7.57 16.83
CA LEU A 33 -16.86 7.69 17.80
C LEU A 33 -17.05 6.77 19.00
N ILE A 34 -18.27 6.64 19.51
CA ILE A 34 -18.60 5.72 20.62
C ILE A 34 -18.37 4.29 20.17
N GLU A 35 -18.96 3.87 19.05
CA GLU A 35 -18.80 2.54 18.49
C GLU A 35 -17.31 2.20 18.21
N GLY A 36 -16.58 3.14 17.61
CA GLY A 36 -15.15 2.96 17.34
C GLY A 36 -14.32 2.76 18.61
N LYS A 37 -14.64 3.45 19.71
CA LYS A 37 -13.98 3.30 21.01
C LYS A 37 -14.28 1.93 21.62
N GLU A 38 -15.55 1.51 21.63
CA GLU A 38 -15.97 0.19 22.14
C GLU A 38 -15.27 -0.95 21.40
N LEU A 39 -15.19 -0.86 20.06
CA LEU A 39 -14.45 -1.84 19.26
C LEU A 39 -12.96 -1.86 19.58
N ALA A 40 -12.34 -0.68 19.81
CA ALA A 40 -10.94 -0.60 20.21
C ALA A 40 -10.67 -1.22 21.60
N ASP A 41 -11.57 -1.02 22.55
CA ASP A 41 -11.46 -1.59 23.89
C ASP A 41 -11.71 -3.11 23.91
N ASN A 42 -12.51 -3.61 22.97
CA ASN A 42 -12.73 -5.04 22.70
C ASN A 42 -11.62 -5.68 21.84
N ASN A 43 -10.51 -4.99 21.58
CA ASN A 43 -9.39 -5.43 20.73
C ASN A 43 -9.77 -5.71 19.27
N GLN A 44 -10.91 -5.24 18.79
CA GLN A 44 -11.35 -5.32 17.39
C GLN A 44 -10.80 -4.14 16.57
N PHE A 45 -9.47 -4.01 16.55
CA PHE A 45 -8.77 -2.83 16.05
C PHE A 45 -9.04 -2.51 14.58
N SER A 46 -9.12 -3.53 13.72
CA SER A 46 -9.38 -3.34 12.29
C SER A 46 -10.76 -2.73 12.03
N GLN A 47 -11.78 -3.20 12.77
CA GLN A 47 -13.13 -2.66 12.68
C GLN A 47 -13.20 -1.24 13.26
N SER A 48 -12.59 -1.03 14.42
CA SER A 48 -12.49 0.29 15.06
C SER A 48 -11.85 1.35 14.13
N LEU A 49 -10.75 1.00 13.46
CA LEU A 49 -10.10 1.89 12.49
C LEU A 49 -10.98 2.22 11.29
N ARG A 50 -11.82 1.26 10.85
CA ARG A 50 -12.81 1.48 9.79
C ARG A 50 -13.87 2.51 10.23
N ILE A 51 -14.39 2.37 11.45
CA ILE A 51 -15.39 3.29 12.01
C ILE A 51 -14.82 4.71 12.14
N PHE A 52 -13.59 4.86 12.67
CA PHE A 52 -12.96 6.18 12.76
C PHE A 52 -12.68 6.80 11.37
N ASN A 53 -12.36 6.00 10.36
CA ASN A 53 -12.23 6.49 8.98
C ASN A 53 -13.58 6.97 8.42
N GLN A 54 -14.68 6.28 8.71
CA GLN A 54 -16.02 6.72 8.32
C GLN A 54 -16.37 8.05 8.99
N ALA A 55 -16.12 8.18 10.30
CA ALA A 55 -16.33 9.43 11.04
C ALA A 55 -15.51 10.60 10.43
N LEU A 56 -14.23 10.38 10.12
CA LEU A 56 -13.39 11.39 9.46
C LEU A 56 -13.84 11.70 8.03
N GLY A 57 -14.41 10.73 7.33
CA GLY A 57 -15.03 10.93 6.01
C GLY A 57 -16.18 11.89 6.04
N LEU A 58 -17.07 11.77 7.04
CA LEU A 58 -18.19 12.70 7.27
C LEU A 58 -17.71 14.11 7.65
N LEU A 59 -16.57 14.21 8.37
CA LEU A 59 -15.95 15.46 8.79
C LEU A 59 -14.98 16.05 7.77
N LYS A 60 -14.97 15.59 6.52
CA LYS A 60 -14.00 16.01 5.51
C LYS A 60 -14.00 17.51 5.25
N GLN A 61 -15.17 18.15 5.29
CA GLN A 61 -15.36 19.59 5.09
C GLN A 61 -15.24 20.42 6.38
N THR A 62 -15.21 19.75 7.54
CA THR A 62 -15.12 20.41 8.85
C THR A 62 -13.67 20.87 9.11
N PRO A 63 -13.45 22.07 9.72
CA PRO A 63 -12.11 22.54 10.06
C PRO A 63 -11.34 21.55 10.94
N ARG A 64 -10.02 21.48 10.78
CA ARG A 64 -9.16 20.59 11.58
C ARG A 64 -9.20 20.88 13.09
N SER A 65 -9.52 22.12 13.48
CA SER A 65 -9.68 22.55 14.86
C SER A 65 -11.00 22.12 15.50
N HIS A 66 -11.92 21.53 14.73
CA HIS A 66 -13.21 21.10 15.27
C HIS A 66 -13.04 19.96 16.27
N PRO A 67 -13.66 20.00 17.48
CA PRO A 67 -13.47 19.04 18.56
C PRO A 67 -13.66 17.58 18.13
N LEU A 68 -14.75 17.27 17.42
CA LEU A 68 -15.06 15.91 16.96
C LEU A 68 -14.01 15.37 15.98
N ARG A 69 -13.49 16.24 15.10
CA ARG A 69 -12.44 15.85 14.17
C ARG A 69 -11.12 15.56 14.89
N MET A 70 -10.75 16.43 15.84
CA MET A 70 -9.55 16.20 16.66
C MET A 70 -9.68 14.91 17.47
N GLU A 71 -10.87 14.64 18.00
CA GLU A 71 -11.14 13.43 18.77
C GLU A 71 -11.05 12.16 17.89
N ALA A 72 -11.65 12.18 16.70
CA ALA A 72 -11.55 11.08 15.74
C ALA A 72 -10.10 10.80 15.33
N GLU A 73 -9.31 11.84 15.01
CA GLU A 73 -7.89 11.71 14.68
C GLU A 73 -7.06 11.18 15.86
N LYS A 74 -7.36 11.64 17.09
CA LYS A 74 -6.72 11.16 18.32
C LYS A 74 -6.97 9.67 18.53
N TRP A 75 -8.23 9.24 18.47
CA TRP A 75 -8.60 7.85 18.70
C TRP A 75 -8.08 6.93 17.59
N MET A 76 -8.08 7.39 16.36
CA MET A 76 -7.44 6.65 15.26
C MET A 76 -5.96 6.40 15.54
N LYS A 77 -5.20 7.39 16.02
CA LYS A 77 -3.78 7.23 16.38
C LYS A 77 -3.59 6.26 17.55
N ILE A 78 -4.43 6.37 18.58
CA ILE A 78 -4.38 5.47 19.74
C ILE A 78 -4.66 4.03 19.32
N THR A 79 -5.71 3.82 18.54
CA THR A 79 -6.11 2.48 18.06
C THR A 79 -5.04 1.85 17.17
N LYS A 80 -4.43 2.63 16.26
CA LYS A 80 -3.27 2.17 15.48
C LYS A 80 -2.12 1.72 16.37
N GLY A 81 -1.80 2.50 17.40
CA GLY A 81 -0.76 2.13 18.36
C GLY A 81 -1.09 0.83 19.13
N ARG A 82 -2.34 0.71 19.65
CA ARG A 82 -2.81 -0.50 20.34
C ARG A 82 -2.78 -1.72 19.43
N PHE A 83 -3.20 -1.58 18.17
CA PHE A 83 -3.18 -2.64 17.17
C PHE A 83 -1.76 -3.16 16.93
N LEU A 84 -0.81 -2.26 16.71
CA LEU A 84 0.60 -2.62 16.53
C LEU A 84 1.15 -3.36 17.77
N VAL A 85 0.85 -2.87 18.97
CA VAL A 85 1.28 -3.51 20.23
C VAL A 85 0.65 -4.89 20.42
N ALA A 86 -0.66 -5.03 20.14
CA ALA A 86 -1.37 -6.31 20.26
C ALA A 86 -0.82 -7.33 19.26
N ARG A 87 -0.55 -6.92 18.04
CA ARG A 87 0.05 -7.75 16.99
C ARG A 87 1.45 -8.21 17.36
N TYR A 88 2.25 -7.30 17.88
CA TYR A 88 3.59 -7.62 18.39
C TYR A 88 3.56 -8.59 19.56
N LYS A 89 2.60 -8.43 20.50
CA LYS A 89 2.38 -9.39 21.62
C LYS A 89 1.84 -10.72 21.11
N GLY A 90 0.90 -10.71 20.16
CA GLY A 90 0.33 -11.93 19.57
C GLY A 90 1.36 -12.79 18.86
N SER A 91 2.27 -12.19 18.10
CA SER A 91 3.36 -12.93 17.46
C SER A 91 4.34 -13.54 18.47
N LYS A 92 4.54 -12.91 19.64
CA LYS A 92 5.34 -13.48 20.72
C LYS A 92 4.60 -14.58 21.49
N VAL A 93 3.30 -14.44 21.71
CA VAL A 93 2.50 -15.44 22.47
C VAL A 93 2.30 -16.71 21.67
N GLN A 94 2.11 -16.64 20.36
CA GLN A 94 2.06 -17.83 19.52
C GLN A 94 3.40 -18.58 19.47
N ALA A 95 4.53 -17.88 19.58
CA ALA A 95 5.84 -18.52 19.69
C ALA A 95 6.05 -19.26 21.04
N PHE A 96 5.28 -18.92 22.08
CA PHE A 96 5.38 -19.54 23.41
C PHE A 96 4.33 -20.62 23.69
N SER A 97 3.25 -20.71 22.90
CA SER A 97 2.14 -21.64 23.16
C SER A 97 2.24 -22.98 22.43
N ASP A 98 3.20 -23.14 21.52
CA ASP A 98 3.48 -24.38 20.84
C ASP A 98 4.75 -25.00 21.42
N PRO A 99 4.68 -26.13 22.19
CA PRO A 99 5.85 -26.78 22.73
C PRO A 99 6.78 -27.37 21.66
N ASP A 100 6.29 -27.62 20.43
CA ASP A 100 7.13 -27.97 19.28
C ASP A 100 7.76 -26.75 18.59
N ALA A 101 7.25 -25.55 18.84
CA ALA A 101 7.88 -24.29 18.45
C ALA A 101 9.13 -23.95 19.30
N LEU A 102 9.39 -24.70 20.36
CA LEU A 102 10.60 -24.64 21.18
C LEU A 102 11.82 -25.35 20.55
N ARG A 103 11.70 -25.94 19.38
CA ARG A 103 12.91 -26.12 18.56
C ARG A 103 13.45 -24.73 18.25
N PRO A 104 14.71 -24.43 18.67
CA PRO A 104 15.34 -23.20 18.25
C PRO A 104 15.37 -23.23 16.72
N LEU A 105 14.38 -22.57 16.10
CA LEU A 105 14.56 -22.13 14.73
C LEU A 105 15.88 -21.37 14.78
N SER A 106 16.89 -21.87 14.08
CA SER A 106 18.20 -21.25 14.05
C SER A 106 17.99 -19.74 13.92
N GLU A 107 18.66 -18.95 14.74
CA GLU A 107 18.50 -17.47 14.74
C GLU A 107 18.65 -16.91 13.33
N GLU A 108 19.45 -17.57 12.46
CA GLU A 108 19.60 -17.31 11.03
C GLU A 108 18.29 -17.31 10.22
N SER A 109 17.22 -17.96 10.71
CA SER A 109 15.97 -18.10 9.95
C SER A 109 15.00 -16.91 10.09
N ARG A 110 15.33 -15.89 10.89
CA ARG A 110 14.43 -14.74 11.22
C ARG A 110 15.01 -13.39 10.86
N GLU A 111 15.99 -13.34 10.01
CA GLU A 111 16.77 -12.14 9.75
C GLU A 111 16.67 -11.71 8.29
N PHE A 112 16.83 -10.42 8.06
CA PHE A 112 16.91 -9.83 6.73
C PHE A 112 18.32 -9.32 6.49
N LYS A 113 18.96 -9.82 5.43
CA LYS A 113 20.24 -9.28 5.00
C LYS A 113 20.05 -8.06 4.12
N VAL A 114 20.76 -7.00 4.44
CA VAL A 114 20.82 -5.78 3.64
C VAL A 114 21.73 -6.04 2.42
N LEU A 115 21.11 -6.09 1.23
CA LEU A 115 21.86 -6.34 -0.02
C LEU A 115 22.49 -5.07 -0.55
N GLN A 116 21.74 -3.97 -0.57
CA GLN A 116 22.17 -2.67 -1.07
C GLN A 116 21.55 -1.54 -0.24
N VAL A 117 22.32 -0.50 -0.03
CA VAL A 117 21.86 0.78 0.54
C VAL A 117 22.49 1.89 -0.27
N PHE A 118 21.74 2.93 -0.58
CA PHE A 118 22.25 4.21 -1.05
C PHE A 118 21.57 5.34 -0.29
N GLY A 119 22.21 6.49 -0.23
CA GLY A 119 21.76 7.59 0.61
C GLY A 119 21.66 7.19 2.08
N LYS A 120 20.71 7.75 2.81
CA LYS A 120 20.56 7.49 4.24
C LYS A 120 19.33 6.64 4.53
N SER A 121 19.52 5.49 5.19
CA SER A 121 18.48 4.62 5.71
C SER A 121 18.76 4.27 7.17
N ILE A 122 17.72 4.24 7.99
CA ILE A 122 17.81 4.06 9.44
C ILE A 122 16.93 2.89 9.87
N ALA A 123 17.46 2.08 10.81
CA ALA A 123 16.68 1.09 11.53
C ALA A 123 16.53 1.48 12.99
N ARG A 124 15.41 1.11 13.61
CA ARG A 124 15.22 1.23 15.05
C ARG A 124 14.23 0.19 15.57
N LYS A 125 14.41 -0.28 16.77
CA LYS A 125 13.34 -0.82 17.60
C LYS A 125 12.67 0.31 18.38
N ILE A 126 11.48 0.07 18.92
CA ILE A 126 10.64 1.11 19.54
C ILE A 126 11.37 1.91 20.64
N TRP A 127 12.29 1.28 21.36
CA TRP A 127 13.05 1.87 22.50
C TRP A 127 14.56 2.00 22.27
N GLU A 128 15.03 1.66 21.09
CA GLU A 128 16.45 1.76 20.75
C GLU A 128 16.75 3.07 20.02
N PRO A 129 17.97 3.60 20.12
CA PRO A 129 18.40 4.70 19.28
C PRO A 129 18.31 4.34 17.79
N ARG A 130 18.34 5.33 16.96
CA ARG A 130 18.34 5.15 15.51
C ARG A 130 19.72 4.74 15.06
N ASP A 131 19.83 3.65 14.35
CA ASP A 131 21.06 3.18 13.74
C ASP A 131 21.05 3.37 12.25
N ASP A 132 22.14 3.88 11.70
CA ASP A 132 22.33 4.00 10.25
C ASP A 132 22.60 2.59 9.68
N ILE A 133 21.83 2.20 8.68
CA ILE A 133 21.92 0.87 8.06
C ILE A 133 23.07 0.85 7.05
N ARG A 134 23.80 -0.26 7.04
CA ARG A 134 24.92 -0.51 6.10
C ARG A 134 24.67 -1.74 5.25
N THR A 135 25.23 -1.74 4.05
CA THR A 135 25.22 -2.94 3.18
C THR A 135 25.94 -4.12 3.87
N GLY A 136 25.32 -5.30 3.80
CA GLY A 136 25.80 -6.52 4.45
C GLY A 136 25.31 -6.70 5.87
N GLU A 137 24.69 -5.68 6.48
CA GLU A 137 24.12 -5.76 7.83
C GLU A 137 22.94 -6.73 7.87
N ILE A 138 22.71 -7.32 9.04
CA ILE A 138 21.60 -8.23 9.31
C ILE A 138 20.59 -7.49 10.20
N LEU A 139 19.36 -7.38 9.73
CA LEU A 139 18.26 -6.75 10.45
C LEU A 139 17.33 -7.81 11.02
N GLY A 140 17.18 -7.81 12.33
CA GLY A 140 16.24 -8.68 13.05
C GLY A 140 14.80 -8.20 12.95
N LEU A 141 13.85 -9.09 13.26
CA LEU A 141 12.42 -8.77 13.32
C LEU A 141 12.10 -7.73 14.37
N GLY A 142 10.99 -7.03 14.20
CA GLY A 142 10.51 -5.98 15.09
C GLY A 142 11.21 -4.64 14.90
N ARG A 143 12.04 -4.50 13.87
CA ARG A 143 12.69 -3.22 13.53
C ARG A 143 11.86 -2.44 12.52
N ARG A 144 11.75 -1.14 12.77
CA ARG A 144 11.27 -0.17 11.79
C ARG A 144 12.43 0.29 10.93
N VAL A 145 12.28 0.14 9.64
CA VAL A 145 13.20 0.65 8.63
C VAL A 145 12.60 1.90 8.01
N THR A 146 13.40 2.97 7.90
CA THR A 146 12.99 4.23 7.28
C THR A 146 14.07 4.69 6.32
N THR A 147 13.71 4.95 5.07
CA THR A 147 14.59 5.58 4.09
C THR A 147 14.32 7.08 4.04
N LEU A 148 15.38 7.90 4.02
CA LEU A 148 15.28 9.34 3.85
C LEU A 148 15.01 9.71 2.37
N PRO A 149 14.70 10.98 2.05
CA PRO A 149 14.30 11.38 0.69
C PRO A 149 15.22 10.92 -0.44
N ASP A 150 16.51 10.84 -0.20
CA ASP A 150 17.57 10.43 -1.17
C ASP A 150 18.05 9.00 -0.94
N GLY A 151 17.43 8.28 -0.01
CA GLY A 151 17.84 6.95 0.38
C GLY A 151 17.03 5.85 -0.31
N GLY A 152 17.64 4.67 -0.35
CA GLY A 152 16.97 3.44 -0.75
C GLY A 152 17.66 2.23 -0.12
N ILE A 153 16.91 1.17 0.05
CA ILE A 153 17.39 -0.07 0.65
C ILE A 153 16.81 -1.27 -0.09
N GLU A 154 17.65 -2.29 -0.24
CA GLU A 154 17.23 -3.62 -0.68
C GLU A 154 17.55 -4.62 0.42
N LEU A 155 16.53 -5.38 0.83
CA LEU A 155 16.62 -6.44 1.81
C LEU A 155 16.31 -7.78 1.16
N ALA A 156 16.95 -8.85 1.64
CA ALA A 156 16.55 -10.22 1.34
C ALA A 156 16.35 -10.98 2.66
N SER A 157 15.27 -11.77 2.73
CA SER A 157 15.08 -12.68 3.86
C SER A 157 16.13 -13.79 3.80
N SER A 158 16.68 -14.17 4.95
CA SER A 158 17.57 -15.34 5.08
C SER A 158 16.75 -16.60 5.31
N GLY A 159 17.19 -17.73 4.72
CA GLY A 159 16.55 -19.03 4.86
C GLY A 159 15.69 -19.45 3.67
N THR A 160 14.76 -20.38 3.88
CA THR A 160 13.96 -21.03 2.84
C THR A 160 12.97 -20.14 2.09
N ALA A 161 12.56 -19.02 2.69
CA ALA A 161 11.67 -18.05 2.06
C ALA A 161 12.52 -16.91 1.47
N GLU A 162 12.94 -17.04 0.23
CA GLU A 162 13.77 -16.04 -0.45
C GLU A 162 12.91 -14.88 -0.98
N PHE A 163 12.49 -14.02 -0.08
CA PHE A 163 11.90 -12.73 -0.46
C PHE A 163 12.97 -11.66 -0.56
N SER A 164 12.85 -10.81 -1.56
CA SER A 164 13.57 -9.53 -1.59
C SER A 164 12.58 -8.37 -1.59
N LEU A 165 12.90 -7.34 -0.82
CA LEU A 165 12.14 -6.11 -0.73
C LEU A 165 13.05 -4.94 -1.07
N ARG A 166 12.64 -4.11 -2.03
CA ARG A 166 13.29 -2.84 -2.37
C ARG A 166 12.37 -1.69 -2.04
N THR A 167 12.92 -0.63 -1.49
CA THR A 167 12.22 0.63 -1.31
C THR A 167 13.15 1.81 -1.50
N VAL A 168 12.57 2.94 -1.92
CA VAL A 168 13.29 4.20 -2.15
C VAL A 168 12.49 5.35 -1.55
N GLN A 169 13.16 6.47 -1.30
CA GLN A 169 12.58 7.78 -0.98
C GLN A 169 11.47 7.79 0.07
N ALA A 170 11.77 8.31 1.25
CA ALA A 170 10.80 8.58 2.31
C ALA A 170 9.83 7.43 2.62
N SER A 171 10.31 6.19 2.54
CA SER A 171 9.53 4.99 2.84
C SER A 171 9.75 4.56 4.28
N SER A 172 8.72 4.00 4.91
CA SER A 172 8.81 3.49 6.29
C SER A 172 8.00 2.21 6.41
N PHE A 173 8.61 1.17 6.98
CA PHE A 173 7.99 -0.14 7.17
C PHE A 173 8.58 -0.88 8.37
N ASP A 174 7.82 -1.82 8.91
CA ASP A 174 8.26 -2.70 10.00
C ASP A 174 8.43 -4.13 9.48
N LEU A 175 9.48 -4.79 9.96
CA LEU A 175 9.76 -6.21 9.73
C LEU A 175 9.03 -7.03 10.82
N LEU A 176 7.83 -7.54 10.52
CA LEU A 176 7.00 -8.26 11.50
C LEU A 176 7.27 -9.76 11.50
N GLY A 177 7.53 -10.33 10.33
CA GLY A 177 7.77 -11.75 10.11
C GLY A 177 8.62 -11.99 8.88
N LYS A 178 8.93 -13.25 8.58
CA LYS A 178 9.70 -13.62 7.38
C LYS A 178 9.04 -13.16 6.07
N SER A 179 7.71 -13.18 6.03
CA SER A 179 6.88 -12.79 4.91
C SER A 179 5.77 -11.81 5.34
N GLU A 180 6.00 -11.07 6.42
CA GLU A 180 5.02 -10.16 6.97
C GLU A 180 5.64 -8.78 7.20
N PHE A 181 5.05 -7.76 6.57
CA PHE A 181 5.55 -6.39 6.57
C PHE A 181 4.42 -5.42 6.91
N ALA A 182 4.66 -4.49 7.84
CA ALA A 182 3.77 -3.35 8.03
C ALA A 182 4.33 -2.15 7.25
N LEU A 183 3.60 -1.73 6.22
CA LEU A 183 3.97 -0.63 5.34
C LEU A 183 3.29 0.65 5.81
N HIS A 184 4.07 1.64 6.27
CA HIS A 184 3.52 2.90 6.80
C HIS A 184 3.47 4.01 5.76
N SER A 185 4.47 4.09 4.89
CA SER A 185 4.56 5.09 3.82
C SER A 185 5.54 4.64 2.75
N GLY A 186 5.40 5.15 1.54
CA GLY A 186 6.33 4.93 0.45
C GLY A 186 5.89 3.88 -0.54
N SER A 187 6.84 3.48 -1.37
CA SER A 187 6.64 2.49 -2.44
C SER A 187 7.70 1.39 -2.36
N TYR A 188 7.29 0.19 -2.69
CA TYR A 188 8.06 -1.03 -2.51
C TYR A 188 8.00 -1.89 -3.76
N VAL A 189 9.06 -2.62 -4.03
CA VAL A 189 9.06 -3.79 -4.92
C VAL A 189 9.35 -5.01 -4.07
N ILE A 190 8.49 -5.99 -4.15
CA ILE A 190 8.65 -7.25 -3.43
C ILE A 190 8.68 -8.39 -4.46
N HIS A 191 9.61 -9.30 -4.29
CA HIS A 191 9.83 -10.43 -5.19
C HIS A 191 10.02 -11.70 -4.38
N SER A 192 9.37 -12.78 -4.81
CA SER A 192 9.60 -14.14 -4.33
C SER A 192 10.14 -15.02 -5.45
N LYS A 193 11.17 -15.80 -5.16
CA LYS A 193 11.70 -16.81 -6.07
C LYS A 193 11.04 -18.18 -5.88
N ILE A 194 10.28 -18.35 -4.80
CA ILE A 194 9.71 -19.62 -4.36
C ILE A 194 8.29 -19.75 -4.86
N GLU A 195 7.97 -20.93 -5.37
CA GLU A 195 6.62 -21.36 -5.69
C GLU A 195 5.78 -21.54 -4.42
N ASN A 196 4.45 -21.40 -4.54
CA ASN A 196 3.50 -21.55 -3.44
C ASN A 196 3.83 -20.70 -2.22
N SER A 197 4.30 -19.47 -2.45
CA SER A 197 4.66 -18.55 -1.40
C SER A 197 3.56 -17.51 -1.09
N SER A 198 3.54 -17.03 0.15
CA SER A 198 2.58 -16.00 0.58
C SER A 198 3.25 -14.91 1.39
N ILE A 199 2.72 -13.69 1.23
CA ILE A 199 3.17 -12.49 1.93
C ILE A 199 1.95 -11.83 2.57
N ILE A 200 2.12 -11.28 3.77
CA ILE A 200 1.15 -10.44 4.42
C ILE A 200 1.67 -9.01 4.41
N LEU A 201 0.89 -8.12 3.83
CA LEU A 201 1.13 -6.68 3.83
C LEU A 201 0.09 -6.01 4.70
N ASP A 202 0.57 -5.37 5.74
CA ASP A 202 -0.26 -4.54 6.60
C ASP A 202 -0.03 -3.08 6.26
N SER A 203 -1.09 -2.34 6.07
CA SER A 203 -1.04 -0.90 5.86
C SER A 203 -1.92 -0.19 6.89
N PRO A 204 -1.87 1.15 6.99
CA PRO A 204 -2.66 1.85 8.01
C PRO A 204 -4.15 1.54 8.04
N THR A 205 -4.75 1.08 6.94
CA THR A 205 -6.20 0.85 6.86
C THR A 205 -6.61 -0.53 6.36
N VAL A 206 -5.69 -1.30 5.78
CA VAL A 206 -6.02 -2.62 5.22
C VAL A 206 -4.86 -3.59 5.36
N GLU A 207 -5.21 -4.83 5.68
CA GLU A 207 -4.32 -5.99 5.59
C GLU A 207 -4.63 -6.75 4.31
N VAL A 208 -3.58 -7.06 3.55
CA VAL A 208 -3.67 -7.83 2.32
C VAL A 208 -2.78 -9.06 2.44
N LYS A 209 -3.38 -10.24 2.31
CA LYS A 209 -2.64 -11.49 2.09
C LYS A 209 -2.48 -11.68 0.59
N LEU A 210 -1.24 -11.78 0.16
CA LEU A 210 -0.85 -12.03 -1.22
C LEU A 210 -0.28 -13.43 -1.32
N SER A 211 -0.68 -14.20 -2.31
CA SER A 211 -0.15 -15.53 -2.59
C SER A 211 0.02 -15.74 -4.09
N SER A 212 0.92 -16.64 -4.46
CA SER A 212 1.12 -17.06 -5.84
C SER A 212 1.63 -18.48 -5.86
N ASP A 213 1.19 -19.23 -6.85
CA ASP A 213 1.65 -20.61 -7.08
C ASP A 213 3.03 -20.60 -7.76
N ASP A 214 3.35 -19.54 -8.51
CA ASP A 214 4.62 -19.33 -9.22
C ASP A 214 5.49 -18.26 -8.55
N PRO A 215 6.80 -18.19 -8.89
CA PRO A 215 7.65 -17.05 -8.53
C PRO A 215 7.05 -15.74 -9.04
N PHE A 216 6.99 -14.73 -8.19
CA PHE A 216 6.29 -13.49 -8.50
C PHE A 216 7.07 -12.24 -8.10
N ALA A 217 6.70 -11.12 -8.72
CA ALA A 217 7.12 -9.78 -8.32
C ALA A 217 5.97 -8.80 -8.44
N PHE A 218 5.88 -7.88 -7.51
CA PHE A 218 4.88 -6.81 -7.53
C PHE A 218 5.42 -5.52 -6.93
N MET A 219 4.78 -4.42 -7.28
CA MET A 219 4.95 -3.14 -6.59
C MET A 219 3.81 -2.93 -5.61
N ALA A 220 4.13 -2.47 -4.41
CA ALA A 220 3.16 -1.97 -3.45
C ALA A 220 3.46 -0.51 -3.13
N GLY A 221 2.43 0.31 -2.98
CA GLY A 221 2.56 1.70 -2.57
C GLY A 221 1.48 2.06 -1.57
N VAL A 222 1.87 2.68 -0.46
CA VAL A 222 0.91 3.16 0.53
C VAL A 222 0.26 4.44 0.03
N THR A 223 -1.06 4.44 -0.03
CA THR A 223 -1.83 5.62 -0.47
C THR A 223 -1.99 6.63 0.65
N THR A 224 -2.34 7.87 0.30
CA THR A 224 -2.61 8.93 1.29
C THR A 224 -3.72 8.58 2.28
N ASN A 225 -4.67 7.73 1.86
CA ASN A 225 -5.76 7.23 2.70
C ASN A 225 -5.37 6.00 3.52
N GLY A 226 -4.10 5.56 3.45
CA GLY A 226 -3.58 4.41 4.19
C GLY A 226 -3.86 3.05 3.56
N GLY A 227 -4.51 2.97 2.40
CA GLY A 227 -4.67 1.75 1.62
C GLY A 227 -3.41 1.39 0.84
N LEU A 228 -3.45 0.30 0.07
CA LEU A 228 -2.35 -0.18 -0.75
C LEU A 228 -2.71 -0.11 -2.24
N LYS A 229 -1.84 0.49 -3.03
CA LYS A 229 -1.81 0.34 -4.49
C LYS A 229 -0.91 -0.86 -4.80
N ILE A 230 -1.41 -1.86 -5.49
CA ILE A 230 -0.67 -3.07 -5.84
C ILE A 230 -0.64 -3.22 -7.36
N ILE A 231 0.56 -3.37 -7.93
CA ILE A 231 0.80 -3.59 -9.36
C ILE A 231 1.51 -4.92 -9.51
N CYS A 232 0.92 -5.88 -10.22
CA CYS A 232 1.59 -7.12 -10.56
C CYS A 232 2.63 -6.89 -11.66
N LEU A 233 3.87 -7.30 -11.43
CA LEU A 233 4.98 -7.20 -12.38
C LEU A 233 5.29 -8.53 -13.06
N LEU A 234 5.25 -9.62 -12.30
CA LEU A 234 5.64 -10.96 -12.73
C LEU A 234 4.82 -12.00 -11.97
N GLY A 235 4.49 -13.10 -12.65
CA GLY A 235 3.65 -14.15 -12.08
C GLY A 235 2.18 -13.75 -12.05
N GLU A 236 1.35 -14.63 -11.52
CA GLU A 236 -0.05 -14.37 -11.19
C GLU A 236 -0.16 -14.26 -9.68
N ILE A 237 -0.72 -13.14 -9.17
CA ILE A 237 -0.85 -12.92 -7.75
C ILE A 237 -2.31 -12.92 -7.33
N LYS A 238 -2.62 -13.68 -6.28
CA LYS A 238 -3.92 -13.76 -5.65
C LYS A 238 -3.90 -12.87 -4.40
N LEU A 239 -4.72 -11.83 -4.39
CA LEU A 239 -4.85 -10.89 -3.28
C LEU A 239 -6.11 -11.20 -2.49
N ARG A 240 -6.00 -11.22 -1.18
CA ARG A 240 -7.11 -11.45 -0.27
C ARG A 240 -7.11 -10.42 0.84
N THR A 241 -8.27 -9.80 1.05
CA THR A 241 -8.63 -9.07 2.28
C THR A 241 -9.67 -9.88 3.06
N VAL A 242 -10.09 -9.39 4.20
CA VAL A 242 -11.16 -10.04 4.99
C VAL A 242 -12.45 -10.21 4.17
N GLU A 243 -12.76 -9.25 3.28
CA GLU A 243 -14.05 -9.19 2.58
C GLU A 243 -14.01 -9.72 1.14
N LYS A 244 -12.89 -9.61 0.45
CA LYS A 244 -12.80 -9.87 -1.00
C LYS A 244 -11.49 -10.50 -1.43
N ASN A 245 -11.57 -11.22 -2.55
CA ASN A 245 -10.42 -11.78 -3.25
C ASN A 245 -10.37 -11.21 -4.66
N ILE A 246 -9.17 -11.01 -5.19
CA ILE A 246 -8.92 -10.61 -6.57
C ILE A 246 -7.61 -11.23 -7.05
N GLU A 247 -7.52 -11.56 -8.33
CA GLU A 247 -6.28 -12.00 -8.98
C GLU A 247 -5.75 -10.89 -9.85
N LEU A 248 -4.44 -10.69 -9.88
CA LEU A 248 -3.79 -9.74 -10.76
C LEU A 248 -2.77 -10.45 -11.65
N LEU A 249 -2.86 -10.20 -12.94
CA LEU A 249 -1.89 -10.63 -13.94
C LEU A 249 -0.81 -9.56 -14.15
N PRO A 250 0.36 -9.91 -14.73
CA PRO A 250 1.40 -8.93 -15.02
C PRO A 250 0.89 -7.74 -15.83
N GLY A 251 1.13 -6.54 -15.32
CA GLY A 251 0.61 -5.27 -15.87
C GLY A 251 -0.78 -4.90 -15.38
N GLU A 252 -1.38 -5.63 -14.46
CA GLU A 252 -2.61 -5.22 -13.79
C GLU A 252 -2.32 -4.54 -12.46
N LEU A 253 -3.15 -3.57 -12.11
CA LEU A 253 -3.13 -2.78 -10.90
C LEU A 253 -4.49 -2.81 -10.21
N SER A 254 -4.50 -2.88 -8.88
CA SER A 254 -5.68 -2.63 -8.06
C SER A 254 -5.30 -1.89 -6.77
N PHE A 255 -6.25 -1.16 -6.22
CA PHE A 255 -6.13 -0.57 -4.89
C PHE A 255 -6.85 -1.47 -3.89
N ALA A 256 -6.15 -1.84 -2.82
CA ALA A 256 -6.76 -2.43 -1.64
C ALA A 256 -7.10 -1.32 -0.65
N LEU A 257 -8.37 -1.23 -0.31
CA LEU A 257 -8.98 -0.23 0.57
C LEU A 257 -9.70 -0.93 1.71
N SER A 258 -10.18 -0.18 2.69
CA SER A 258 -10.91 -0.73 3.83
C SER A 258 -12.20 -1.48 3.44
N ASP A 259 -12.78 -1.17 2.29
CA ASP A 259 -14.01 -1.74 1.74
C ASP A 259 -13.75 -2.81 0.65
N GLY A 260 -12.48 -3.20 0.47
CA GLY A 260 -12.05 -4.25 -0.46
C GLY A 260 -11.18 -3.71 -1.61
N PHE A 261 -11.31 -4.32 -2.79
CA PHE A 261 -10.47 -3.97 -3.94
C PHE A 261 -11.19 -3.06 -4.93
N SER A 262 -10.45 -2.12 -5.51
CA SER A 262 -10.91 -1.34 -6.67
C SER A 262 -11.02 -2.22 -7.93
N ARG A 263 -11.58 -1.65 -9.00
CA ARG A 263 -11.51 -2.26 -10.33
C ARG A 263 -10.05 -2.45 -10.74
N LYS A 264 -9.78 -3.53 -11.47
CA LYS A 264 -8.48 -3.74 -12.11
C LYS A 264 -8.24 -2.68 -13.18
N MET A 265 -7.04 -2.16 -13.21
CA MET A 265 -6.57 -1.20 -14.21
C MET A 265 -5.31 -1.74 -14.87
N ASN A 266 -5.11 -1.44 -16.14
CA ASN A 266 -3.90 -1.83 -16.85
C ASN A 266 -2.81 -0.77 -16.69
N VAL A 267 -1.59 -1.23 -16.46
CA VAL A 267 -0.38 -0.42 -16.36
C VAL A 267 0.60 -0.91 -17.41
N GLU A 268 1.22 0.00 -18.13
CA GLU A 268 2.24 -0.32 -19.11
C GLU A 268 3.57 -0.65 -18.41
N LEU A 269 3.99 -1.92 -18.49
CA LEU A 269 5.21 -2.40 -17.84
C LEU A 269 6.47 -1.77 -18.45
N SER A 270 6.47 -1.46 -19.75
CA SER A 270 7.59 -0.79 -20.42
C SER A 270 7.84 0.60 -19.83
N THR A 271 6.80 1.36 -19.54
CA THR A 271 6.91 2.66 -18.90
C THR A 271 7.44 2.53 -17.47
N LEU A 272 6.96 1.55 -16.69
CA LEU A 272 7.47 1.30 -15.35
C LEU A 272 8.96 0.93 -15.34
N LEU A 273 9.42 0.12 -16.31
CA LEU A 273 10.82 -0.26 -16.45
C LEU A 273 11.77 0.92 -16.64
N VAL A 274 11.29 2.01 -17.24
CA VAL A 274 12.11 3.19 -17.53
C VAL A 274 11.98 4.25 -16.43
N THR A 275 10.78 4.42 -15.88
CA THR A 275 10.48 5.56 -15.00
C THR A 275 10.58 5.24 -13.50
N SER A 276 10.57 3.95 -13.13
CA SER A 276 10.54 3.57 -11.72
C SER A 276 11.93 3.52 -11.10
N ASN A 277 12.23 4.42 -10.18
CA ASN A 277 13.45 4.40 -9.36
C ASN A 277 13.60 3.11 -8.53
N LEU A 278 12.50 2.42 -8.22
CA LEU A 278 12.54 1.11 -7.55
C LEU A 278 13.23 0.03 -8.41
N LEU A 279 13.16 0.16 -9.72
CA LEU A 279 13.77 -0.79 -10.67
C LEU A 279 15.14 -0.32 -11.17
N THR A 280 15.34 1.00 -11.33
CA THR A 280 16.52 1.59 -11.97
C THR A 280 17.45 2.35 -11.03
N GLY A 281 16.98 2.76 -9.84
CA GLY A 281 17.73 3.62 -8.92
C GLY A 281 18.80 2.92 -8.09
N PHE A 282 18.93 1.59 -8.17
CA PHE A 282 19.93 0.81 -7.45
C PHE A 282 21.12 0.47 -8.36
N ASN A 283 22.32 0.34 -7.78
CA ASN A 283 23.53 -0.05 -8.51
C ASN A 283 23.39 -1.43 -9.18
N GLN A 284 22.73 -2.36 -8.48
CA GLN A 284 22.46 -3.67 -9.06
C GLN A 284 20.97 -3.77 -9.41
N PRO A 285 20.65 -4.17 -10.64
CA PRO A 285 19.26 -4.35 -11.05
C PRO A 285 18.61 -5.50 -10.27
N PRO A 286 17.27 -5.52 -10.14
CA PRO A 286 16.57 -6.63 -9.50
C PRO A 286 16.77 -7.93 -10.27
N VAL A 287 16.91 -9.04 -9.54
CA VAL A 287 17.19 -10.36 -10.13
C VAL A 287 16.16 -10.75 -11.21
N PHE A 288 14.92 -10.35 -11.04
CA PHE A 288 13.84 -10.65 -11.97
C PHE A 288 13.73 -9.69 -13.18
N LEU A 289 14.62 -8.69 -13.30
CA LEU A 289 14.51 -7.64 -14.34
C LEU A 289 14.46 -8.21 -15.76
N LYS A 290 15.22 -9.27 -16.04
CA LYS A 290 15.21 -9.94 -17.36
C LYS A 290 13.84 -10.53 -17.69
N LYS A 291 13.21 -11.21 -16.74
CA LYS A 291 11.86 -11.77 -16.87
C LYS A 291 10.82 -10.65 -17.02
N LEU A 292 10.96 -9.55 -16.26
CA LEU A 292 10.06 -8.40 -16.36
C LEU A 292 10.14 -7.72 -17.74
N ARG A 293 11.33 -7.59 -18.33
CA ARG A 293 11.49 -7.09 -19.71
C ARG A 293 10.77 -7.97 -20.73
N GLN A 294 10.84 -9.29 -20.57
CA GLN A 294 10.11 -10.23 -21.41
C GLN A 294 8.59 -10.07 -21.26
N GLN A 295 8.09 -9.91 -20.04
CA GLN A 295 6.66 -9.64 -19.80
C GLN A 295 6.20 -8.30 -20.41
N ALA A 296 6.99 -7.26 -20.30
CA ALA A 296 6.70 -5.98 -20.94
C ALA A 296 6.60 -6.10 -22.47
N MET A 297 7.51 -6.86 -23.08
CA MET A 297 7.47 -7.15 -24.51
C MET A 297 6.20 -7.93 -24.90
N LEU A 298 5.84 -8.96 -24.14
CA LEU A 298 4.62 -9.74 -24.38
C LEU A 298 3.36 -8.88 -24.21
N GLN A 299 3.33 -8.00 -23.21
CA GLN A 299 2.24 -7.05 -23.02
C GLN A 299 2.13 -6.10 -24.21
N ALA A 300 3.23 -5.53 -24.68
CA ALA A 300 3.26 -4.65 -25.84
C ALA A 300 2.73 -5.34 -27.11
N LEU A 301 3.13 -6.60 -27.36
CA LEU A 301 2.63 -7.39 -28.48
C LEU A 301 1.13 -7.66 -28.39
N ARG A 302 0.61 -7.98 -27.20
CA ARG A 302 -0.84 -8.15 -26.96
C ARG A 302 -1.61 -6.86 -27.18
N THR A 303 -1.06 -5.73 -26.75
CA THR A 303 -1.67 -4.40 -26.93
C THR A 303 -1.70 -4.01 -28.40
N ARG A 304 -0.62 -4.23 -29.15
CA ARG A 304 -0.58 -3.99 -30.60
C ARG A 304 -1.64 -4.77 -31.37
N LYS A 305 -1.94 -5.99 -30.98
CA LYS A 305 -3.01 -6.79 -31.60
C LYS A 305 -4.41 -6.23 -31.33
N ARG A 306 -4.62 -5.54 -30.23
CA ARG A 306 -5.92 -4.96 -29.83
C ARG A 306 -6.16 -3.58 -30.43
N PHE A 307 -5.12 -2.78 -30.57
CA PHE A 307 -5.18 -1.43 -31.14
C PHE A 307 -4.46 -1.45 -32.49
N ARG A 308 -5.16 -1.14 -33.55
CA ARG A 308 -4.52 -0.85 -34.83
C ARG A 308 -3.53 0.29 -34.60
N THR A 309 -2.26 0.04 -34.86
CA THR A 309 -1.20 1.00 -34.61
C THR A 309 -1.41 2.24 -35.47
N VAL A 310 -1.63 3.37 -34.84
CA VAL A 310 -1.55 4.66 -35.48
C VAL A 310 -0.07 5.01 -35.57
N VAL A 311 0.53 4.88 -36.73
CA VAL A 311 1.90 5.35 -36.98
C VAL A 311 1.79 6.80 -37.40
N GLY A 312 2.14 7.71 -36.52
CA GLY A 312 2.31 9.12 -36.83
C GLY A 312 3.77 9.39 -37.20
N ASP A 313 4.02 9.87 -38.40
CA ASP A 313 5.32 10.42 -38.79
C ASP A 313 5.38 11.88 -38.33
N VAL A 314 6.11 12.17 -37.27
CA VAL A 314 6.36 13.54 -36.80
C VAL A 314 7.52 14.09 -37.64
N LYS A 315 7.25 14.55 -38.83
CA LYS A 315 8.16 15.46 -39.53
C LYS A 315 7.90 16.88 -38.99
N GLY A 316 8.94 17.50 -38.47
CA GLY A 316 9.00 18.77 -37.76
C GLY A 316 8.40 20.01 -38.46
N THR A 317 7.14 19.97 -38.76
CA THR A 317 6.30 21.10 -39.18
C THR A 317 4.96 20.94 -38.46
N ASP A 318 4.38 22.06 -38.06
CA ASP A 318 3.23 22.21 -37.15
C ASP A 318 1.91 21.51 -37.54
N ASN A 319 1.92 20.57 -38.49
CA ASN A 319 0.74 19.83 -38.94
C ASN A 319 0.88 18.36 -38.56
N PHE A 320 0.07 17.94 -37.60
CA PHE A 320 -0.07 16.55 -37.19
C PHE A 320 -1.03 15.84 -38.15
N GLU A 321 -0.52 15.05 -39.10
CA GLU A 321 -1.33 14.17 -39.96
C GLU A 321 -1.41 12.76 -39.37
N LEU A 322 -2.62 12.35 -38.98
CA LEU A 322 -2.95 10.99 -38.60
C LEU A 322 -3.28 10.16 -39.86
N ARG A 323 -2.40 9.25 -40.28
CA ARG A 323 -2.68 8.27 -41.34
C ARG A 323 -3.03 6.92 -40.73
N VAL A 324 -4.25 6.47 -40.92
CA VAL A 324 -4.70 5.12 -40.62
C VAL A 324 -4.33 4.20 -41.79
N LEU A 325 -3.30 3.37 -41.63
CA LEU A 325 -2.99 2.34 -42.60
C LEU A 325 -3.99 1.18 -42.44
N LYS A 326 -4.87 0.98 -43.43
CA LYS A 326 -5.67 -0.25 -43.52
C LYS A 326 -4.73 -1.34 -44.07
N GLU A 327 -4.38 -2.34 -43.29
CA GLU A 327 -3.80 -3.55 -43.84
C GLU A 327 -4.83 -4.21 -44.76
N GLY A 328 -4.46 -4.31 -46.04
CA GLY A 328 -5.22 -5.06 -47.04
C GLY A 328 -5.18 -6.55 -46.65
N ILE A 329 -6.36 -7.11 -46.52
CA ILE A 329 -6.56 -8.57 -46.47
C ILE A 329 -6.17 -9.10 -47.86
N GLN A 330 -5.09 -9.88 -47.93
CA GLN A 330 -4.85 -10.87 -48.96
C GLN A 330 -5.12 -12.25 -48.40
#